data_af5b2036fd5da5854b550f1016d306fd
#
_entry.id   af5b2036fd5da5854b550f1016d306fd
#
_cell.length_a   1.000
_cell.length_b   1.000
_cell.length_c   1.000
_cell.angle_alpha   90.00
_cell.angle_beta   90.00
_cell.angle_gamma   90.00
#
_symmetry.space_group_name_H-M   'P 1'
#
loop_
_entity.id
_entity.type
_entity.pdbx_description
1 polymer ?
#
loop_
_entity_poly.entity_id
_entity_poly.type
_entity_poly.pdbx_seq_one_letter_code
_entity_poly.pdbx_strand_id
1 'polypeptide(L)'
;MIEVSRVQTGVRMEAALLKVLKGLAAYKNLGLGDLLEGICLHAFEGKAPFSRETIGQIERLKQIYGLTLAASDSHRLVDRRKGRPAKAGTGTTARPRRRSAVPQATS
;
A
#
# COMPACT_ATOMS: atom_id res chain seq x y z
N MET A 1 -2.11 -21.31 -14.73
CA MET A 1 -1.50 -20.60 -13.60
C MET A 1 -0.18 -20.02 -13.98
N ILE A 2 0.14 -18.88 -13.48
CA ILE A 2 1.38 -18.19 -13.81
C ILE A 2 2.32 -18.29 -12.60
N GLU A 3 3.49 -18.86 -12.80
CA GLU A 3 4.48 -18.94 -11.75
C GLU A 3 5.33 -17.68 -11.74
N VAL A 4 5.56 -17.14 -10.55
CA VAL A 4 6.38 -15.96 -10.37
C VAL A 4 7.31 -16.15 -9.19
N SER A 5 8.37 -15.37 -9.17
CA SER A 5 9.28 -15.35 -8.04
C SER A 5 8.94 -14.14 -7.18
N ARG A 6 8.67 -14.37 -5.90
CA ARG A 6 8.36 -13.29 -4.96
C ARG A 6 9.47 -13.13 -3.97
N VAL A 7 9.73 -11.88 -3.61
CA VAL A 7 10.74 -11.58 -2.60
C VAL A 7 10.05 -10.89 -1.42
N GLN A 8 10.61 -11.08 -0.25
CA GLN A 8 10.11 -10.43 0.96
C GLN A 8 10.54 -8.97 0.95
N THR A 9 9.61 -8.06 1.23
CA THR A 9 9.93 -6.66 1.33
C THR A 9 9.05 -6.03 2.40
N GLY A 10 9.48 -4.91 2.92
CA GLY A 10 8.71 -4.22 3.94
C GLY A 10 8.57 -2.74 3.60
N VAL A 11 7.42 -2.19 3.89
CA VAL A 11 7.18 -0.76 3.72
C VAL A 11 6.46 -0.25 4.96
N ARG A 12 6.63 1.03 5.23
CA ARG A 12 5.84 1.70 6.26
C ARG A 12 4.63 2.33 5.59
N MET A 13 3.48 2.22 6.22
CA MET A 13 2.23 2.65 5.62
C MET A 13 1.36 3.26 6.69
N GLU A 14 0.53 4.23 6.31
CA GLU A 14 -0.38 4.84 7.25
C GLU A 14 -1.27 3.77 7.88
N ALA A 15 -1.49 3.89 9.20
CA ALA A 15 -2.08 2.81 9.97
C ALA A 15 -3.51 2.46 9.55
N ALA A 16 -4.38 3.46 9.36
CA ALA A 16 -5.76 3.19 8.97
C ALA A 16 -5.84 2.64 7.56
N LEU A 17 -4.99 3.13 6.67
CA LEU A 17 -4.91 2.61 5.31
C LEU A 17 -4.55 1.14 5.33
N LEU A 18 -3.58 0.76 6.14
CA LEU A 18 -3.17 -0.64 6.25
C LEU A 18 -4.32 -1.51 6.75
N LYS A 19 -5.08 -1.01 7.74
CA LYS A 19 -6.22 -1.77 8.26
C LYS A 19 -7.29 -1.97 7.19
N VAL A 20 -7.55 -0.95 6.39
CA VAL A 20 -8.50 -1.07 5.29
C VAL A 20 -8.01 -2.11 4.29
N LEU A 21 -6.72 -2.07 3.95
CA LEU A 21 -6.16 -3.05 3.02
C LEU A 21 -6.28 -4.46 3.55
N LYS A 22 -5.97 -4.68 4.82
CA LYS A 22 -6.08 -6.01 5.39
C LYS A 22 -7.52 -6.49 5.45
N GLY A 23 -8.45 -5.59 5.78
CA GLY A 23 -9.86 -5.93 5.78
C GLY A 23 -10.36 -6.27 4.39
N LEU A 24 -9.90 -5.54 3.40
CA LEU A 24 -10.29 -5.80 2.02
C LEU A 24 -9.73 -7.13 1.54
N ALA A 25 -8.48 -7.43 1.88
CA ALA A 25 -7.88 -8.71 1.52
C ALA A 25 -8.69 -9.85 2.11
N ALA A 26 -9.07 -9.73 3.38
CA ALA A 26 -9.89 -10.76 4.03
C ALA A 26 -11.24 -10.90 3.32
N TYR A 27 -11.88 -9.79 2.99
CA TYR A 27 -13.16 -9.81 2.30
C TYR A 27 -13.07 -10.55 0.97
N LYS A 28 -11.96 -10.40 0.25
CA LYS A 28 -11.78 -11.01 -1.06
C LYS A 28 -11.09 -12.37 -0.98
N ASN A 29 -10.79 -12.84 0.22
CA ASN A 29 -10.07 -14.10 0.42
C ASN A 29 -8.70 -14.11 -0.26
N LEU A 30 -7.99 -13.01 -0.16
CA LEU A 30 -6.66 -12.86 -0.73
C LEU A 30 -5.66 -12.61 0.39
N GLY A 31 -4.40 -12.96 0.14
CA GLY A 31 -3.34 -12.45 0.97
C GLY A 31 -3.11 -10.97 0.67
N LEU A 32 -2.51 -10.27 1.63
CA LEU A 32 -2.25 -8.85 1.44
C LEU A 32 -1.34 -8.61 0.22
N GLY A 33 -0.32 -9.46 0.05
CA GLY A 33 0.57 -9.33 -1.08
C GLY A 33 -0.16 -9.49 -2.41
N ASP A 34 -1.05 -10.49 -2.49
CA ASP A 34 -1.84 -10.69 -3.71
C ASP A 34 -2.69 -9.48 -4.03
N LEU A 35 -3.31 -8.91 -3.00
CA LEU A 35 -4.15 -7.73 -3.19
C LEU A 35 -3.32 -6.56 -3.72
N LEU A 36 -2.16 -6.31 -3.10
CA LEU A 36 -1.31 -5.21 -3.51
C LEU A 36 -0.78 -5.40 -4.93
N GLU A 37 -0.42 -6.65 -5.28
CA GLU A 37 0.03 -6.93 -6.64
C GLU A 37 -1.06 -6.59 -7.65
N GLY A 38 -2.29 -6.98 -7.35
CA GLY A 38 -3.40 -6.67 -8.25
C GLY A 38 -3.62 -5.18 -8.41
N ILE A 39 -3.57 -4.44 -7.31
CA ILE A 39 -3.72 -2.99 -7.36
C ILE A 39 -2.64 -2.37 -8.24
N CYS A 40 -1.40 -2.78 -8.02
CA CYS A 40 -0.28 -2.21 -8.77
C CYS A 40 -0.37 -2.52 -10.26
N LEU A 41 -0.69 -3.77 -10.59
CA LEU A 41 -0.75 -4.15 -12.00
C LEU A 41 -1.85 -3.38 -12.73
N HIS A 42 -3.01 -3.21 -12.10
CA HIS A 42 -4.08 -2.42 -12.70
C HIS A 42 -3.65 -0.96 -12.86
N ALA A 43 -3.05 -0.40 -11.80
CA ALA A 43 -2.65 0.99 -11.83
C ALA A 43 -1.61 1.24 -12.91
N PHE A 44 -0.68 0.30 -13.10
CA PHE A 44 0.37 0.44 -14.10
C PHE A 44 -0.20 0.48 -15.51
N GLU A 45 -1.35 -0.15 -15.72
CA GLU A 45 -2.00 -0.11 -17.03
C GLU A 45 -3.04 1.00 -17.14
N GLY A 46 -3.13 1.84 -16.12
CA GLY A 46 -4.11 2.92 -16.12
C GLY A 46 -5.53 2.45 -15.92
N LYS A 47 -5.70 1.27 -15.34
CA LYS A 47 -7.03 0.69 -15.12
C LYS A 47 -7.40 0.79 -13.65
N ALA A 48 -8.69 1.00 -13.39
CA ALA A 48 -9.18 0.99 -12.01
C ALA A 48 -9.07 -0.43 -11.45
N PRO A 49 -8.50 -0.57 -10.25
CA PRO A 49 -8.27 -1.92 -9.70
C PRO A 49 -9.51 -2.57 -9.07
N PHE A 50 -10.58 -1.82 -8.85
CA PHE A 50 -11.72 -2.34 -8.11
C PHE A 50 -13.03 -2.10 -8.85
N SER A 51 -13.93 -3.09 -8.73
CA SER A 51 -15.28 -2.95 -9.22
C SER A 51 -16.07 -2.00 -8.33
N ARG A 52 -17.26 -1.61 -8.80
CA ARG A 52 -18.13 -0.75 -8.01
C ARG A 52 -18.51 -1.41 -6.70
N GLU A 53 -18.78 -2.72 -6.73
CA GLU A 53 -19.13 -3.44 -5.51
C GLU A 53 -17.96 -3.41 -4.51
N THR A 54 -16.77 -3.62 -4.99
CA THR A 54 -15.58 -3.59 -4.12
C THR A 54 -15.36 -2.19 -3.56
N ILE A 55 -15.58 -1.15 -4.37
CA ILE A 55 -15.47 0.23 -3.89
C ILE A 55 -16.44 0.47 -2.75
N GLY A 56 -17.67 -0.06 -2.85
CA GLY A 56 -18.63 0.06 -1.76
C GLY A 56 -18.15 -0.57 -0.49
N GLN A 57 -17.50 -1.73 -0.59
CA GLN A 57 -16.94 -2.39 0.57
C GLN A 57 -15.80 -1.58 1.16
N ILE A 58 -14.97 -0.99 0.30
CA ILE A 58 -13.88 -0.13 0.77
C ILE A 58 -14.43 1.05 1.56
N GLU A 59 -15.52 1.65 1.10
CA GLU A 59 -16.11 2.78 1.82
C GLU A 59 -16.55 2.37 3.22
N ARG A 60 -17.11 1.18 3.36
CA ARG A 60 -17.49 0.68 4.69
C ARG A 60 -16.27 0.49 5.57
N LEU A 61 -15.21 -0.09 5.02
CA LEU A 61 -13.99 -0.30 5.79
C LEU A 61 -13.35 1.02 6.21
N LYS A 62 -13.38 2.01 5.32
CA LYS A 62 -12.86 3.33 5.64
C LYS A 62 -13.58 3.92 6.84
N GLN A 63 -14.91 3.75 6.89
CA GLN A 63 -15.68 4.25 8.04
C GLN A 63 -15.33 3.49 9.31
N ILE A 64 -15.21 2.17 9.20
CA ILE A 64 -14.90 1.33 10.36
C ILE A 64 -13.55 1.71 10.97
N TYR A 65 -12.55 1.92 10.14
CA TYR A 65 -11.19 2.15 10.62
C TYR A 65 -10.79 3.61 10.65
N GLY A 66 -11.70 4.49 10.28
CA GLY A 66 -11.44 5.93 10.36
C GLY A 66 -10.46 6.44 9.33
N LEU A 67 -10.43 5.84 8.15
CA LEU A 67 -9.54 6.30 7.09
C LEU A 67 -10.21 7.47 6.37
N THR A 68 -9.62 8.66 6.53
CA THR A 68 -10.15 9.87 5.90
C THR A 68 -9.26 10.42 4.80
N LEU A 69 -8.10 9.80 4.59
CA LEU A 69 -7.18 10.25 3.56
C LEU A 69 -7.73 9.93 2.17
N ALA A 70 -7.42 10.79 1.22
CA ALA A 70 -7.85 10.62 -0.16
C ALA A 70 -6.65 10.58 -1.08
N ALA A 71 -6.89 10.27 -2.34
CA ALA A 71 -5.80 10.20 -3.31
C ALA A 71 -5.04 11.52 -3.40
N SER A 72 -5.74 12.63 -3.22
CA SER A 72 -5.10 13.94 -3.26
C SER A 72 -4.11 14.17 -2.12
N ASP A 73 -4.18 13.34 -1.08
CA ASP A 73 -3.23 13.43 0.04
C ASP A 73 -1.96 12.63 -0.20
N SER A 74 -1.93 11.84 -1.26
CA SER A 74 -0.77 11.00 -1.57
C SER A 74 0.49 11.85 -1.67
N HIS A 75 1.57 11.32 -1.17
CA HIS A 75 2.89 11.93 -1.24
C HIS A 75 3.01 13.21 -0.42
N ARG A 76 2.00 13.49 0.43
CA ARG A 76 2.00 14.67 1.27
C ARG A 76 1.95 14.32 2.74
N LEU A 77 2.07 13.05 3.06
CA LEU A 77 1.95 12.56 4.43
C LEU A 77 3.27 12.69 5.16
N VAL A 78 3.20 13.00 6.44
CA VAL A 78 4.37 13.11 7.31
C VAL A 78 4.28 12.03 8.35
N ASP A 79 5.34 11.24 8.50
CA ASP A 79 5.37 10.17 9.48
C ASP A 79 5.53 10.79 10.87
N ARG A 80 4.49 10.69 11.68
CA ARG A 80 4.48 11.27 13.02
C ARG A 80 5.67 10.81 13.84
N ARG A 81 6.01 9.54 13.71
CA ARG A 81 7.08 8.96 14.50
C ARG A 81 8.44 9.57 14.19
N LYS A 82 8.66 9.95 12.94
CA LYS A 82 9.94 10.52 12.51
C LYS A 82 9.90 12.02 12.35
N GLY A 83 8.71 12.60 12.32
CA GLY A 83 8.57 14.04 12.14
C GLY A 83 9.04 14.53 10.79
N ARG A 84 8.95 13.69 9.76
CA ARG A 84 9.38 14.10 8.42
C ARG A 84 8.54 13.36 7.38
N PRO A 85 8.61 13.82 6.12
CA PRO A 85 7.78 13.22 5.08
C PRO A 85 8.00 11.72 4.97
N ALA A 86 6.91 11.00 4.84
CA ALA A 86 6.96 9.54 4.76
C ALA A 86 7.68 9.07 3.53
N LYS A 87 7.67 9.87 2.51
CA LYS A 87 8.33 9.44 1.32
C LYS A 87 9.83 9.63 1.48
N ALA A 88 10.30 10.00 1.91
CA ALA A 88 11.65 10.11 1.88
C ALA A 88 12.41 9.71 0.71
N GLY A 89 12.10 9.85 0.59
CA GLY A 89 12.77 9.57 0.06
C GLY A 89 13.43 9.35 -0.16
N THR A 90 13.53 9.55 -0.19
CA THR A 90 14.17 9.49 -0.28
C THR A 90 14.58 8.98 0.35
N GLY A 91 14.54 8.95 0.83
CA GLY A 91 14.98 8.33 1.25
C GLY A 91 15.39 7.83 1.71
N THR A 92 15.52 8.05 1.89
CA THR A 92 15.85 7.49 2.22
C THR A 92 16.25 6.99 2.74
N THR A 93 16.34 7.15 2.80
CA THR A 93 16.69 6.55 3.15
C THR A 93 17.12 5.96 3.62
N ALA A 94 17.21 6.10 3.59
CA ALA A 94 17.61 5.38 3.85
C ALA A 94 18.16 4.83 4.21
N ARG A 95 18.28 4.80 4.23
CA ARG A 95 18.69 4.07 4.53
C ARG A 95 19.31 3.53 4.66
N PRO A 96 19.29 3.78 4.69
CA PRO A 96 19.70 3.14 4.74
C PRO A 96 20.10 2.30 5.11
N ARG A 97 19.93 2.07 5.13
CA ARG A 97 20.11 1.24 5.39
C ARG A 97 20.34 0.31 5.21
N ARG A 98 20.19 0.19 5.21
CA ARG A 98 20.00 -0.65 5.11
C ARG A 98 20.02 -1.33 4.52
N ARG A 99 19.87 -1.27 4.35
CA ARG A 99 19.55 -1.84 3.78
C ARG A 99 19.36 -2.14 3.05
N SER A 100 19.25 -1.90 2.82
CA SER A 100 18.82 -2.20 1.96
C SER A 100 18.58 -2.33 1.42
N ALA A 101 18.70 -2.18 1.16
CA ALA A 101 18.27 -2.35 0.37
C ALA A 101 18.08 -2.44 -0.34
N VAL A 102 18.07 -2.25 -0.64
CA VAL A 102 17.67 -2.46 -1.50
C VAL A 102 17.28 -2.55 -2.13
N PRO A 103 17.45 -2.59 -2.61
CA PRO A 103 16.82 -2.54 -3.34
C PRO A 103 16.26 -2.80 -3.76
N GLN A 104 16.15 -2.64 -3.87
CA GLN A 104 15.52 -2.91 -4.28
C GLN A 104 14.75 -3.05 -4.71
N ALA A 105 14.75 -2.90 -4.97
CA ALA A 105 13.94 -2.94 -5.35
C ALA A 105 13.20 -3.02 -5.59
N THR A 106 13.02 -2.88 -5.82
CA THR A 106 12.28 -2.93 -6.04
C THR A 106 11.66 -3.14 -6.28
N SER A 107 11.48 -3.21 -6.49
CA SER A 107 10.95 -3.26 -6.75
C SER A 107 10.41 -3.29 -6.69
#